data_ba2ab44316a25fbf5669a3949501e296
#
_entry.id   ba2ab44316a25fbf5669a3949501e296
#
_cell.length_a   1.000
_cell.length_b   1.000
_cell.length_c   1.000
_cell.angle_alpha   90.00
_cell.angle_beta   90.00
_cell.angle_gamma   90.00
#
_symmetry.space_group_name_H-M   'P 1'
#
loop_
_entity.id
_entity.type
_entity.pdbx_description
1 polymer ?
#
loop_
_entity_poly.entity_id
_entity_poly.type
_entity_poly.pdbx_seq_one_letter_code
_entity_poly.pdbx_strand_id
1 'polypeptide(L)'
;ITEQIQTANVMIVEKARTPASPVKPRKTLNVLLGIIVGLFGGFGMAFFVEYLDQSVKSPEEVEARFGVPVFGLIPLFPSNDRPIENAVVDNPTSTFAENYKAIRTCLLLSSAEKPPKHILVTSAGPEEGKTVTSINLAAAIAQSAYRVLLVDADLRKPRVHKVFRMDNSKGLSTYLAGASDMDIIRVGPLPNLQVIPSGPVPPNPSELLGSGKLVEMMGLLGREYDIVIWDSPPILTVVDSLILGKVLDGSIVVTRAGKTTYEVLGRSLKSLADLNANVFGVVINAFDLKKNKYYYSRYHNYYYAADGENRYDIM
;
A
#
# COMPACT_ATOMS: atom_id res chain seq x y z
N ILE A 1 -77.05 -62.90 -52.75
CA ILE A 1 -76.31 -61.66 -52.61
C ILE A 1 -75.12 -61.98 -51.70
N THR A 2 -73.94 -62.20 -52.34
CA THR A 2 -72.75 -62.57 -51.64
C THR A 2 -71.88 -61.28 -51.54
N GLU A 3 -71.81 -60.69 -50.32
CA GLU A 3 -70.93 -59.56 -50.04
C GLU A 3 -69.45 -60.06 -50.08
N GLN A 4 -68.70 -59.58 -51.04
CA GLN A 4 -67.27 -59.74 -51.06
C GLN A 4 -66.63 -58.77 -50.04
N ILE A 5 -66.24 -59.30 -48.89
CA ILE A 5 -65.43 -58.57 -47.95
C ILE A 5 -64.03 -58.47 -48.60
N GLN A 6 -63.66 -57.28 -49.10
CA GLN A 6 -62.31 -56.97 -49.45
C GLN A 6 -61.44 -56.98 -48.19
N THR A 7 -60.70 -58.02 -47.97
CA THR A 7 -59.63 -58.04 -46.94
C THR A 7 -58.52 -57.13 -47.39
N ALA A 8 -58.46 -55.97 -46.67
CA ALA A 8 -57.28 -55.10 -46.88
C ALA A 8 -56.02 -55.87 -46.50
N ASN A 9 -55.15 -56.05 -47.49
CA ASN A 9 -53.84 -56.64 -47.27
C ASN A 9 -52.97 -55.68 -46.48
N VAL A 10 -53.15 -55.67 -45.16
CA VAL A 10 -52.26 -55.00 -44.28
C VAL A 10 -51.09 -55.93 -43.96
N MET A 11 -49.95 -55.69 -44.63
CA MET A 11 -48.75 -56.42 -44.38
C MET A 11 -47.97 -55.74 -43.26
N ILE A 12 -47.77 -56.40 -42.14
CA ILE A 12 -46.93 -55.89 -41.06
C ILE A 12 -45.46 -56.06 -41.51
N VAL A 13 -44.85 -54.98 -41.97
CA VAL A 13 -43.47 -54.97 -42.48
C VAL A 13 -42.49 -55.09 -41.35
N GLU A 14 -42.76 -54.51 -40.20
CA GLU A 14 -41.91 -54.59 -39.02
C GLU A 14 -42.69 -54.40 -37.74
N LYS A 15 -42.43 -55.25 -36.74
CA LYS A 15 -43.05 -55.04 -35.39
C LYS A 15 -42.30 -53.97 -34.65
N ALA A 16 -42.99 -52.98 -34.11
CA ALA A 16 -42.44 -51.96 -33.24
C ALA A 16 -41.71 -52.61 -32.05
N ARG A 17 -40.43 -52.36 -31.92
CA ARG A 17 -39.61 -52.80 -30.78
C ARG A 17 -39.50 -51.67 -29.79
N THR A 18 -39.72 -51.94 -28.52
CA THR A 18 -39.42 -51.00 -27.45
C THR A 18 -37.95 -50.72 -27.41
N PRO A 19 -37.47 -49.44 -27.44
CA PRO A 19 -36.06 -49.15 -27.39
C PRO A 19 -35.45 -49.66 -26.07
N ALA A 20 -34.31 -50.37 -26.17
CA ALA A 20 -33.60 -50.95 -25.05
C ALA A 20 -32.94 -49.87 -24.14
N SER A 21 -32.83 -48.62 -24.63
CA SER A 21 -32.27 -47.48 -23.88
C SER A 21 -32.99 -46.20 -24.29
N PRO A 22 -33.14 -45.22 -23.37
CA PRO A 22 -33.75 -43.91 -23.65
C PRO A 22 -32.94 -43.16 -24.71
N VAL A 23 -33.60 -42.70 -25.77
CA VAL A 23 -33.03 -41.94 -26.88
C VAL A 23 -32.74 -40.49 -26.46
N LYS A 24 -33.45 -39.96 -25.46
CA LYS A 24 -33.29 -38.65 -24.87
C LYS A 24 -33.56 -38.72 -23.37
N PRO A 25 -32.89 -37.90 -22.50
CA PRO A 25 -31.80 -37.01 -22.80
C PRO A 25 -30.46 -37.76 -23.04
N ARG A 26 -29.59 -37.26 -23.92
CA ARG A 26 -28.25 -37.81 -24.15
C ARG A 26 -27.33 -37.40 -23.00
N LYS A 27 -27.37 -38.12 -21.87
CA LYS A 27 -26.73 -37.78 -20.61
C LYS A 27 -25.23 -37.47 -20.78
N THR A 28 -24.51 -38.35 -21.50
CA THR A 28 -23.06 -38.17 -21.73
C THR A 28 -22.74 -36.89 -22.52
N LEU A 29 -23.52 -36.61 -23.58
CA LEU A 29 -23.32 -35.40 -24.37
C LEU A 29 -23.65 -34.12 -23.57
N ASN A 30 -24.73 -34.16 -22.80
CA ASN A 30 -25.11 -33.00 -21.97
C ASN A 30 -24.08 -32.73 -20.85
N VAL A 31 -23.53 -33.79 -20.24
CA VAL A 31 -22.44 -33.65 -19.25
C VAL A 31 -21.20 -33.09 -19.90
N LEU A 32 -20.79 -33.62 -21.08
CA LEU A 32 -19.63 -33.10 -21.80
C LEU A 32 -19.78 -31.64 -22.19
N LEU A 33 -20.96 -31.28 -22.74
CA LEU A 33 -21.29 -29.87 -23.05
C LEU A 33 -21.29 -28.99 -21.79
N GLY A 34 -21.84 -29.48 -20.67
CA GLY A 34 -21.84 -28.76 -19.40
C GLY A 34 -20.40 -28.48 -18.89
N ILE A 35 -19.50 -29.46 -19.00
CA ILE A 35 -18.07 -29.29 -18.65
C ILE A 35 -17.42 -28.24 -19.55
N ILE A 36 -17.61 -28.34 -20.87
CA ILE A 36 -17.02 -27.41 -21.83
C ILE A 36 -17.51 -25.96 -21.55
N VAL A 37 -18.83 -25.77 -21.46
CA VAL A 37 -19.40 -24.44 -21.17
C VAL A 37 -18.96 -23.93 -19.81
N GLY A 38 -18.89 -24.80 -18.79
CA GLY A 38 -18.40 -24.45 -17.46
C GLY A 38 -16.93 -24.01 -17.45
N LEU A 39 -16.06 -24.72 -18.18
CA LEU A 39 -14.66 -24.34 -18.32
C LEU A 39 -14.49 -23.00 -19.04
N PHE A 40 -15.11 -22.85 -20.22
CA PHE A 40 -15.00 -21.58 -20.97
C PHE A 40 -15.64 -20.42 -20.21
N GLY A 41 -16.78 -20.63 -19.57
CA GLY A 41 -17.43 -19.63 -18.74
C GLY A 41 -16.57 -19.26 -17.52
N GLY A 42 -15.98 -20.26 -16.86
CA GLY A 42 -15.09 -20.05 -15.73
C GLY A 42 -13.81 -19.29 -16.11
N PHE A 43 -13.15 -19.67 -17.19
CA PHE A 43 -12.00 -18.93 -17.71
C PHE A 43 -12.38 -17.50 -18.13
N GLY A 44 -13.48 -17.36 -18.89
CA GLY A 44 -13.96 -16.03 -19.29
C GLY A 44 -14.25 -15.13 -18.09
N MET A 45 -14.90 -15.65 -17.05
CA MET A 45 -15.17 -14.90 -15.82
C MET A 45 -13.88 -14.54 -15.06
N ALA A 46 -12.90 -15.46 -14.98
CA ALA A 46 -11.62 -15.19 -14.34
C ALA A 46 -10.86 -14.05 -15.03
N PHE A 47 -10.77 -14.08 -16.35
CA PHE A 47 -10.18 -13.00 -17.15
C PHE A 47 -10.95 -11.70 -17.04
N PHE A 48 -12.28 -11.76 -16.97
CA PHE A 48 -13.13 -10.58 -16.80
C PHE A 48 -12.90 -9.89 -15.46
N VAL A 49 -12.83 -10.67 -14.36
CA VAL A 49 -12.52 -10.14 -13.03
C VAL A 49 -11.13 -9.54 -12.98
N GLU A 50 -10.12 -10.21 -13.56
CA GLU A 50 -8.74 -9.69 -13.62
C GLU A 50 -8.65 -8.41 -14.45
N TYR A 51 -9.38 -8.31 -15.56
CA TYR A 51 -9.46 -7.12 -16.41
C TYR A 51 -10.08 -5.91 -15.67
N LEU A 52 -11.04 -6.16 -14.77
CA LEU A 52 -11.67 -5.12 -13.96
C LEU A 52 -10.80 -4.66 -12.80
N ASP A 53 -9.79 -5.44 -12.41
CA ASP A 53 -8.91 -5.11 -11.29
C ASP A 53 -7.85 -4.06 -11.72
N GLN A 54 -8.15 -2.80 -11.42
CA GLN A 54 -7.29 -1.64 -11.67
C GLN A 54 -6.40 -1.28 -10.48
N SER A 55 -6.18 -2.20 -9.55
CA SER A 55 -5.33 -1.95 -8.40
C SER A 55 -3.85 -1.86 -8.78
N VAL A 56 -3.08 -1.09 -8.01
CA VAL A 56 -1.63 -0.96 -8.17
C VAL A 56 -0.97 -2.30 -7.90
N LYS A 57 -0.32 -2.86 -8.94
CA LYS A 57 0.37 -4.16 -8.90
C LYS A 57 1.81 -4.10 -9.38
N SER A 58 2.21 -3.04 -10.08
CA SER A 58 3.50 -2.95 -10.77
C SER A 58 4.15 -1.58 -10.54
N PRO A 59 5.41 -1.54 -10.10
CA PRO A 59 6.18 -0.29 -10.03
C PRO A 59 6.32 0.39 -11.38
N GLU A 60 6.61 -0.39 -12.43
CA GLU A 60 6.82 0.13 -13.78
C GLU A 60 5.57 0.82 -14.33
N GLU A 61 4.38 0.31 -14.01
CA GLU A 61 3.13 0.97 -14.40
C GLU A 61 2.91 2.28 -13.64
N VAL A 62 3.29 2.36 -12.37
CA VAL A 62 3.23 3.61 -11.59
C VAL A 62 4.15 4.65 -12.21
N GLU A 63 5.41 4.29 -12.49
CA GLU A 63 6.39 5.18 -13.08
C GLU A 63 5.98 5.63 -14.49
N ALA A 64 5.52 4.69 -15.33
CA ALA A 64 5.11 4.98 -16.70
C ALA A 64 3.86 5.88 -16.77
N ARG A 65 2.89 5.68 -15.86
CA ARG A 65 1.62 6.44 -15.86
C ARG A 65 1.74 7.82 -15.26
N PHE A 66 2.55 7.97 -14.20
CA PHE A 66 2.57 9.19 -13.40
C PHE A 66 3.87 9.96 -13.47
N GLY A 67 4.95 9.38 -14.03
CA GLY A 67 6.26 10.02 -14.10
C GLY A 67 6.92 10.24 -12.74
N VAL A 68 6.46 9.53 -11.70
CA VAL A 68 6.99 9.61 -10.33
C VAL A 68 7.73 8.32 -10.00
N PRO A 69 8.96 8.36 -9.48
CA PRO A 69 9.73 7.17 -9.20
C PRO A 69 9.12 6.34 -8.06
N VAL A 70 9.24 5.03 -8.13
CA VAL A 70 8.90 4.11 -7.04
C VAL A 70 10.15 3.85 -6.20
N PHE A 71 10.16 4.34 -4.97
CA PHE A 71 11.30 4.23 -4.06
C PHE A 71 11.52 2.81 -3.51
N GLY A 72 10.45 2.01 -3.48
CA GLY A 72 10.57 0.63 -3.04
C GLY A 72 9.24 -0.07 -2.86
N LEU A 73 9.36 -1.39 -2.72
CA LEU A 73 8.28 -2.32 -2.44
C LEU A 73 8.43 -2.83 -1.02
N ILE A 74 7.40 -2.67 -0.20
CA ILE A 74 7.35 -3.27 1.12
C ILE A 74 6.53 -4.55 1.03
N PRO A 75 7.12 -5.73 1.27
CA PRO A 75 6.40 -6.99 1.21
C PRO A 75 5.23 -7.06 2.19
N LEU A 76 4.20 -7.82 1.81
CA LEU A 76 3.15 -8.20 2.74
C LEU A 76 3.75 -9.12 3.81
N PHE A 77 3.78 -8.64 5.04
CA PHE A 77 4.27 -9.41 6.18
C PHE A 77 3.11 -10.23 6.78
N PRO A 78 3.24 -11.54 6.91
CA PRO A 78 2.26 -12.31 7.67
C PRO A 78 2.34 -11.89 9.14
N SER A 79 1.25 -11.32 9.63
CA SER A 79 1.15 -10.72 10.97
C SER A 79 1.06 -11.80 12.06
N ASN A 80 2.05 -12.68 12.16
CA ASN A 80 1.85 -13.79 13.07
C ASN A 80 2.29 -13.55 14.49
N ASP A 81 3.13 -12.57 14.86
CA ASP A 81 3.47 -12.40 16.31
C ASP A 81 4.22 -11.09 16.67
N ARG A 82 4.51 -10.20 15.75
CA ARG A 82 5.24 -8.96 16.06
C ARG A 82 4.63 -7.74 15.39
N PRO A 83 4.51 -6.61 16.12
CA PRO A 83 4.07 -5.37 15.52
C PRO A 83 5.06 -4.91 14.44
N ILE A 84 4.56 -4.75 13.20
CA ILE A 84 5.37 -4.35 12.04
C ILE A 84 5.82 -2.88 12.12
N GLU A 85 5.23 -2.13 13.02
CA GLU A 85 5.53 -0.71 13.23
C GLU A 85 6.97 -0.48 13.68
N ASN A 86 7.55 -1.39 14.47
CA ASN A 86 8.92 -1.29 14.99
C ASN A 86 9.89 -2.29 14.33
N ALA A 87 9.51 -2.88 13.21
CA ALA A 87 10.26 -4.01 12.64
C ALA A 87 11.72 -3.67 12.30
N VAL A 88 12.01 -2.44 11.84
CA VAL A 88 13.38 -1.97 11.57
C VAL A 88 14.20 -1.80 12.86
N VAL A 89 13.55 -1.40 13.96
CA VAL A 89 14.21 -1.29 15.28
C VAL A 89 14.48 -2.66 15.86
N ASP A 90 13.48 -3.54 15.82
CA ASP A 90 13.53 -4.86 16.46
C ASP A 90 14.46 -5.84 15.72
N ASN A 91 14.53 -5.75 14.38
CA ASN A 91 15.38 -6.59 13.56
C ASN A 91 16.00 -5.83 12.38
N PRO A 92 17.11 -5.10 12.61
CA PRO A 92 17.75 -4.24 11.61
C PRO A 92 18.34 -4.98 10.40
N THR A 93 18.54 -6.29 10.50
CA THR A 93 19.12 -7.13 9.43
C THR A 93 18.07 -7.92 8.67
N SER A 94 16.79 -7.74 8.99
CA SER A 94 15.71 -8.42 8.28
C SER A 94 15.54 -7.90 6.86
N THR A 95 15.03 -8.75 5.97
CA THR A 95 14.62 -8.35 4.61
C THR A 95 13.69 -7.14 4.61
N PHE A 96 12.81 -7.06 5.62
CA PHE A 96 11.92 -5.92 5.80
C PHE A 96 12.70 -4.62 6.08
N ALA A 97 13.71 -4.68 6.95
CA ALA A 97 14.57 -3.53 7.23
C ALA A 97 15.40 -3.11 6.00
N GLU A 98 15.88 -4.07 5.21
CA GLU A 98 16.62 -3.78 3.98
C GLU A 98 15.77 -2.99 2.97
N ASN A 99 14.47 -3.26 2.86
CA ASN A 99 13.58 -2.47 2.01
C ASN A 99 13.51 -1.01 2.45
N TYR A 100 13.44 -0.74 3.75
CA TYR A 100 13.46 0.64 4.26
C TYR A 100 14.82 1.31 4.10
N LYS A 101 15.93 0.56 4.16
CA LYS A 101 17.28 1.08 3.84
C LYS A 101 17.38 1.46 2.36
N ALA A 102 16.76 0.69 1.45
CA ALA A 102 16.69 1.05 0.04
C ALA A 102 15.85 2.33 -0.17
N ILE A 103 14.65 2.41 0.42
CA ILE A 103 13.81 3.62 0.37
C ILE A 103 14.56 4.84 0.93
N ARG A 104 15.24 4.70 2.06
CA ARG A 104 16.11 5.74 2.61
C ARG A 104 17.14 6.22 1.60
N THR A 105 17.82 5.29 0.92
CA THR A 105 18.85 5.63 -0.05
C THR A 105 18.26 6.41 -1.23
N CYS A 106 17.12 5.95 -1.78
CA CYS A 106 16.43 6.70 -2.83
C CYS A 106 16.02 8.09 -2.37
N LEU A 107 15.51 8.22 -1.15
CA LEU A 107 15.12 9.50 -0.57
C LEU A 107 16.30 10.46 -0.41
N LEU A 108 17.42 9.98 0.15
CA LEU A 108 18.61 10.83 0.37
C LEU A 108 19.24 11.28 -0.95
N LEU A 109 19.05 10.50 -2.03
CA LEU A 109 19.55 10.81 -3.37
C LEU A 109 18.51 11.52 -4.26
N SER A 110 17.30 11.76 -3.76
CA SER A 110 16.20 12.38 -4.54
C SER A 110 16.43 13.86 -4.86
N SER A 111 17.39 14.50 -4.18
CA SER A 111 17.77 15.88 -4.42
C SER A 111 19.24 15.96 -4.81
N ALA A 112 19.55 16.75 -5.86
CA ALA A 112 20.90 16.86 -6.40
C ALA A 112 21.87 17.68 -5.52
N GLU A 113 21.36 18.66 -4.76
CA GLU A 113 22.21 19.57 -3.98
C GLU A 113 22.39 19.16 -2.53
N LYS A 114 21.27 18.86 -1.85
CA LYS A 114 21.27 18.46 -0.43
C LYS A 114 20.12 17.49 -0.18
N PRO A 115 20.28 16.54 0.75
CA PRO A 115 19.17 15.71 1.20
C PRO A 115 18.00 16.58 1.67
N PRO A 116 16.74 16.17 1.36
CA PRO A 116 15.56 16.89 1.84
C PRO A 116 15.51 16.83 3.37
N LYS A 117 15.07 17.93 3.98
CA LYS A 117 15.06 18.07 5.44
C LYS A 117 13.71 17.76 6.04
N HIS A 118 12.64 18.35 5.52
CA HIS A 118 11.27 18.16 5.98
C HIS A 118 10.48 17.31 4.98
N ILE A 119 10.23 16.06 5.33
CA ILE A 119 9.67 15.06 4.45
C ILE A 119 8.27 14.70 4.92
N LEU A 120 7.27 14.88 4.06
CA LEU A 120 5.92 14.40 4.30
C LEU A 120 5.80 12.92 3.94
N VAL A 121 5.26 12.12 4.83
CA VAL A 121 4.80 10.76 4.52
C VAL A 121 3.27 10.74 4.62
N THR A 122 2.63 10.43 3.52
CA THR A 122 1.18 10.41 3.39
C THR A 122 0.72 9.21 2.57
N SER A 123 -0.58 9.07 2.34
CA SER A 123 -1.14 8.02 1.50
C SER A 123 -2.34 8.51 0.70
N ALA A 124 -2.72 7.77 -0.32
CA ALA A 124 -3.91 8.09 -1.11
C ALA A 124 -5.19 7.90 -0.27
N GLY A 125 -5.28 6.76 0.43
CA GLY A 125 -6.42 6.38 1.26
C GLY A 125 -6.02 5.89 2.66
N PRO A 126 -7.02 5.58 3.50
CA PRO A 126 -6.78 5.03 4.83
C PRO A 126 -6.24 3.60 4.76
N GLU A 127 -5.50 3.18 5.81
CA GLU A 127 -4.96 1.82 5.99
C GLU A 127 -3.96 1.37 4.90
N GLU A 128 -3.26 2.29 4.26
CA GLU A 128 -2.22 1.99 3.29
C GLU A 128 -0.82 1.80 3.91
N GLY A 129 -0.68 2.07 5.21
CA GLY A 129 0.56 1.85 5.97
C GLY A 129 1.46 3.07 6.09
N LYS A 130 0.95 4.30 5.91
CA LYS A 130 1.70 5.55 6.04
C LYS A 130 2.47 5.65 7.36
N THR A 131 1.81 5.47 8.51
CA THR A 131 2.43 5.56 9.84
C THR A 131 3.50 4.47 10.06
N VAL A 132 3.24 3.24 9.61
CA VAL A 132 4.23 2.16 9.63
C VAL A 132 5.45 2.54 8.80
N THR A 133 5.23 3.12 7.62
CA THR A 133 6.30 3.58 6.74
C THR A 133 7.06 4.75 7.36
N SER A 134 6.37 5.73 7.96
CA SER A 134 7.00 6.87 8.64
C SER A 134 7.92 6.41 9.76
N ILE A 135 7.47 5.51 10.62
CA ILE A 135 8.24 5.00 11.77
C ILE A 135 9.46 4.20 11.31
N ASN A 136 9.26 3.22 10.41
CA ASN A 136 10.36 2.36 9.97
C ASN A 136 11.37 3.11 9.10
N LEU A 137 10.93 4.08 8.28
CA LEU A 137 11.83 4.95 7.51
C LEU A 137 12.64 5.86 8.44
N ALA A 138 12.01 6.48 9.46
CA ALA A 138 12.70 7.26 10.47
C ALA A 138 13.76 6.43 11.20
N ALA A 139 13.44 5.20 11.59
CA ALA A 139 14.38 4.28 12.21
C ALA A 139 15.53 3.91 11.27
N ALA A 140 15.26 3.60 9.99
CA ALA A 140 16.27 3.27 9.01
C ALA A 140 17.26 4.43 8.73
N ILE A 141 16.76 5.68 8.78
CA ILE A 141 17.60 6.87 8.63
C ILE A 141 18.42 7.11 9.89
N ALA A 142 17.83 7.00 11.08
CA ALA A 142 18.52 7.20 12.36
C ALA A 142 19.67 6.19 12.57
N GLN A 143 19.52 4.95 12.07
CA GLN A 143 20.59 3.94 12.08
C GLN A 143 21.81 4.33 11.24
N SER A 144 21.71 5.32 10.35
CA SER A 144 22.81 5.85 9.54
C SER A 144 23.43 7.12 10.14
N ALA A 145 23.33 7.29 11.45
CA ALA A 145 23.89 8.40 12.23
C ALA A 145 23.30 9.79 11.94
N TYR A 146 22.20 9.88 11.17
CA TYR A 146 21.43 11.13 11.05
C TYR A 146 20.64 11.40 12.32
N ARG A 147 20.56 12.68 12.73
CA ARG A 147 19.62 13.12 13.79
C ARG A 147 18.25 13.26 13.18
N VAL A 148 17.35 12.36 13.56
CA VAL A 148 16.01 12.25 12.97
C VAL A 148 14.96 12.63 13.97
N LEU A 149 13.98 13.42 13.52
CA LEU A 149 12.76 13.69 14.24
C LEU A 149 11.57 13.12 13.48
N LEU A 150 10.74 12.34 14.16
CA LEU A 150 9.44 11.90 13.68
C LEU A 150 8.34 12.73 14.31
N VAL A 151 7.52 13.38 13.49
CA VAL A 151 6.38 14.22 13.93
C VAL A 151 5.07 13.54 13.55
N ASP A 152 4.23 13.25 14.53
CA ASP A 152 2.85 12.79 14.31
C ASP A 152 1.95 13.98 13.95
N ALA A 153 1.80 14.26 12.67
CA ALA A 153 0.95 15.32 12.12
C ALA A 153 -0.46 14.83 11.72
N ASP A 154 -0.80 13.56 11.97
CA ASP A 154 -2.18 13.08 11.88
C ASP A 154 -2.96 13.47 13.15
N LEU A 155 -3.30 14.77 13.25
CA LEU A 155 -4.00 15.32 14.41
C LEU A 155 -5.44 14.79 14.56
N ARG A 156 -5.93 14.01 13.58
CA ARG A 156 -7.30 13.46 13.58
C ARG A 156 -7.35 12.04 14.13
N LYS A 157 -6.40 11.19 13.72
CA LYS A 157 -6.30 9.78 14.12
C LYS A 157 -4.87 9.42 14.50
N PRO A 158 -4.29 10.06 15.52
CA PRO A 158 -2.90 9.88 15.88
C PRO A 158 -2.59 8.46 16.31
N ARG A 159 -1.43 7.94 15.90
CA ARG A 159 -1.01 6.56 16.17
C ARG A 159 0.41 6.44 16.70
N VAL A 160 1.32 7.37 16.40
CA VAL A 160 2.75 7.25 16.76
C VAL A 160 2.94 7.10 18.26
N HIS A 161 2.22 7.89 19.09
CA HIS A 161 2.28 7.79 20.54
C HIS A 161 1.85 6.42 21.07
N LYS A 162 0.89 5.74 20.41
CA LYS A 162 0.43 4.39 20.78
C LYS A 162 1.49 3.34 20.49
N VAL A 163 2.14 3.44 19.31
CA VAL A 163 3.21 2.51 18.91
C VAL A 163 4.37 2.57 19.87
N PHE A 164 4.81 3.78 20.25
CA PHE A 164 5.93 3.96 21.17
C PHE A 164 5.54 4.00 22.64
N ARG A 165 4.23 3.83 22.96
CA ARG A 165 3.69 3.88 24.33
C ARG A 165 4.07 5.18 25.06
N MET A 166 4.00 6.30 24.35
CA MET A 166 4.34 7.63 24.87
C MET A 166 3.09 8.35 25.37
N ASP A 167 3.30 9.26 26.33
CA ASP A 167 2.28 10.21 26.73
C ASP A 167 1.93 11.16 25.57
N ASN A 168 0.64 11.42 25.37
CA ASN A 168 0.10 12.28 24.33
C ASN A 168 -0.66 13.50 24.90
N SER A 169 -0.44 13.84 26.16
CA SER A 169 -1.06 15.02 26.80
C SER A 169 -0.53 16.33 26.21
N LYS A 170 0.71 16.33 25.73
CA LYS A 170 1.37 17.42 25.02
C LYS A 170 1.96 16.90 23.70
N GLY A 171 1.92 17.71 22.65
CA GLY A 171 2.46 17.36 21.35
C GLY A 171 2.27 18.49 20.33
N LEU A 172 2.29 18.14 19.04
CA LEU A 172 2.20 19.11 17.94
C LEU A 172 0.99 20.03 18.08
N SER A 173 -0.18 19.49 18.41
CA SER A 173 -1.42 20.28 18.52
C SER A 173 -1.35 21.33 19.63
N THR A 174 -0.80 20.99 20.80
CA THR A 174 -0.66 21.92 21.93
C THR A 174 0.40 22.99 21.67
N TYR A 175 1.47 22.63 20.97
CA TYR A 175 2.48 23.60 20.53
C TYR A 175 1.90 24.61 19.54
N LEU A 176 1.24 24.12 18.47
CA LEU A 176 0.64 24.98 17.45
C LEU A 176 -0.47 25.87 18.01
N ALA A 177 -1.21 25.40 19.01
CA ALA A 177 -2.21 26.18 19.74
C ALA A 177 -1.60 27.20 20.70
N GLY A 178 -0.28 27.19 20.96
CA GLY A 178 0.38 28.06 21.91
C GLY A 178 0.21 27.66 23.37
N ALA A 179 -0.23 26.44 23.63
CA ALA A 179 -0.45 25.91 24.98
C ALA A 179 0.78 25.15 25.54
N SER A 180 1.81 24.92 24.76
CA SER A 180 3.08 24.34 25.18
C SER A 180 4.24 24.86 24.33
N ASP A 181 5.44 24.76 24.89
CA ASP A 181 6.70 25.06 24.23
C ASP A 181 7.30 23.81 23.54
N MET A 182 8.61 23.85 23.23
CA MET A 182 9.33 22.71 22.61
C MET A 182 9.57 21.53 23.57
N ASP A 183 9.08 21.57 24.80
CA ASP A 183 9.08 20.47 25.77
C ASP A 183 8.22 19.26 25.34
N ILE A 184 7.69 19.31 24.13
CA ILE A 184 6.90 18.25 23.49
C ILE A 184 7.74 17.14 22.84
N ILE A 185 9.07 17.32 22.72
CA ILE A 185 9.96 16.34 22.12
C ILE A 185 10.18 15.17 23.09
N ARG A 186 10.08 13.95 22.59
CA ARG A 186 10.29 12.70 23.34
C ARG A 186 11.45 11.90 22.77
N VAL A 187 12.14 11.17 23.61
CA VAL A 187 13.17 10.21 23.18
C VAL A 187 12.50 9.04 22.47
N GLY A 188 12.98 8.73 21.29
CA GLY A 188 12.52 7.58 20.50
C GLY A 188 13.23 6.27 20.88
N PRO A 189 12.96 5.19 20.17
CA PRO A 189 13.55 3.86 20.45
C PRO A 189 15.03 3.75 20.07
N LEU A 190 15.57 4.71 19.31
CA LEU A 190 16.98 4.75 18.89
C LEU A 190 17.64 6.06 19.38
N PRO A 191 18.94 6.06 19.67
CA PRO A 191 19.64 7.25 20.21
C PRO A 191 19.50 8.50 19.32
N ASN A 192 19.47 8.31 17.99
CA ASN A 192 19.39 9.41 17.04
C ASN A 192 17.96 9.67 16.54
N LEU A 193 16.95 9.04 17.13
CA LEU A 193 15.54 9.21 16.78
C LEU A 193 14.80 9.85 17.94
N GLN A 194 14.24 11.02 17.68
CA GLN A 194 13.31 11.68 18.58
C GLN A 194 11.91 11.77 17.96
N VAL A 195 10.91 12.01 18.79
CA VAL A 195 9.50 11.95 18.38
C VAL A 195 8.75 13.13 18.97
N ILE A 196 7.93 13.79 18.14
CA ILE A 196 6.89 14.70 18.59
C ILE A 196 5.55 13.98 18.40
N PRO A 197 4.84 13.62 19.49
CA PRO A 197 3.50 13.08 19.39
C PRO A 197 2.51 14.16 18.92
N SER A 198 1.35 13.75 18.46
CA SER A 198 0.32 14.67 17.97
C SER A 198 -0.20 15.65 19.04
N GLY A 199 -0.20 15.23 20.29
CA GLY A 199 -0.97 15.87 21.35
C GLY A 199 -2.46 15.49 21.29
N PRO A 200 -3.31 16.09 22.14
CA PRO A 200 -4.76 15.92 22.10
C PRO A 200 -5.34 16.32 20.74
N VAL A 201 -6.39 15.63 20.30
CA VAL A 201 -7.08 15.94 19.04
C VAL A 201 -7.73 17.32 19.13
N PRO A 202 -7.29 18.30 18.31
CA PRO A 202 -7.86 19.64 18.36
C PRO A 202 -9.18 19.71 17.57
N PRO A 203 -10.03 20.73 17.83
CA PRO A 203 -11.26 20.93 17.05
C PRO A 203 -10.99 21.28 15.58
N ASN A 204 -9.92 22.03 15.31
CA ASN A 204 -9.60 22.58 13.97
C ASN A 204 -8.18 22.19 13.52
N PRO A 205 -7.90 20.91 13.17
CA PRO A 205 -6.56 20.46 12.78
C PRO A 205 -5.96 21.23 11.61
N SER A 206 -6.73 21.47 10.56
CA SER A 206 -6.26 22.11 9.33
C SER A 206 -5.82 23.58 9.57
N GLU A 207 -6.53 24.31 10.43
CA GLU A 207 -6.17 25.70 10.78
C GLU A 207 -4.85 25.76 11.55
N LEU A 208 -4.65 24.82 12.49
CA LEU A 208 -3.39 24.73 13.23
C LEU A 208 -2.22 24.42 12.31
N LEU A 209 -2.37 23.43 11.39
CA LEU A 209 -1.35 23.06 10.43
C LEU A 209 -1.10 24.16 9.39
N GLY A 210 -2.09 25.02 9.10
CA GLY A 210 -1.95 26.19 8.22
C GLY A 210 -1.40 27.43 8.90
N SER A 211 -1.10 27.38 10.20
CA SER A 211 -0.65 28.55 10.97
C SER A 211 0.81 28.92 10.68
N GLY A 212 1.15 30.21 10.83
CA GLY A 212 2.53 30.67 10.74
C GLY A 212 3.45 30.02 11.79
N LYS A 213 2.88 29.51 12.90
CA LYS A 213 3.61 28.83 13.96
C LYS A 213 4.21 27.48 13.50
N LEU A 214 3.58 26.81 12.52
CA LEU A 214 4.17 25.63 11.90
C LEU A 214 5.46 25.98 11.15
N VAL A 215 5.45 27.05 10.37
CA VAL A 215 6.63 27.51 9.61
C VAL A 215 7.78 27.91 10.54
N GLU A 216 7.45 28.62 11.63
CA GLU A 216 8.42 28.96 12.68
C GLU A 216 9.04 27.70 13.30
N MET A 217 8.20 26.71 13.67
CA MET A 217 8.64 25.41 14.20
C MET A 217 9.56 24.69 13.23
N MET A 218 9.20 24.62 11.94
CA MET A 218 10.05 24.00 10.90
C MET A 218 11.45 24.66 10.86
N GLY A 219 11.51 25.98 10.96
CA GLY A 219 12.78 26.72 11.02
C GLY A 219 13.64 26.34 12.21
N LEU A 220 13.02 26.14 13.40
CA LEU A 220 13.73 25.67 14.60
C LEU A 220 14.20 24.22 14.46
N LEU A 221 13.30 23.33 14.08
CA LEU A 221 13.60 21.91 13.89
C LEU A 221 14.69 21.68 12.82
N GLY A 222 14.64 22.45 11.74
CA GLY A 222 15.62 22.39 10.67
C GLY A 222 17.06 22.77 11.07
N ARG A 223 17.28 23.42 12.21
CA ARG A 223 18.62 23.69 12.76
C ARG A 223 19.13 22.56 13.64
N GLU A 224 18.26 21.84 14.30
CA GLU A 224 18.64 20.82 15.28
C GLU A 224 18.69 19.42 14.67
N TYR A 225 17.84 19.11 13.69
CA TYR A 225 17.75 17.79 13.06
C TYR A 225 18.27 17.83 11.63
N ASP A 226 18.82 16.72 11.21
CA ASP A 226 19.27 16.54 9.83
C ASP A 226 18.08 16.21 8.93
N ILE A 227 17.12 15.41 9.43
CA ILE A 227 15.89 15.01 8.74
C ILE A 227 14.72 15.02 9.70
N VAL A 228 13.57 15.58 9.25
CA VAL A 228 12.30 15.60 9.96
C VAL A 228 11.24 14.91 9.12
N ILE A 229 10.68 13.81 9.61
CA ILE A 229 9.62 13.06 8.95
C ILE A 229 8.28 13.45 9.58
N TRP A 230 7.33 13.81 8.72
CA TRP A 230 5.99 14.21 9.12
C TRP A 230 4.99 13.13 8.71
N ASP A 231 4.46 12.36 9.68
CA ASP A 231 3.38 11.39 9.45
C ASP A 231 2.05 12.13 9.37
N SER A 232 1.33 12.04 8.26
CA SER A 232 0.13 12.83 8.01
C SER A 232 -1.08 11.95 7.65
N PRO A 233 -2.32 12.46 7.72
CA PRO A 233 -3.50 11.73 7.28
C PRO A 233 -3.50 11.47 5.77
N PRO A 234 -4.42 10.62 5.24
CA PRO A 234 -4.52 10.38 3.79
C PRO A 234 -4.96 11.63 3.01
N ILE A 235 -4.37 11.85 1.83
CA ILE A 235 -4.58 13.04 0.98
C ILE A 235 -6.04 13.22 0.58
N LEU A 236 -6.69 12.14 0.12
CA LEU A 236 -8.07 12.23 -0.39
C LEU A 236 -9.13 12.29 0.70
N THR A 237 -8.73 12.17 1.96
CA THR A 237 -9.68 12.19 3.08
C THR A 237 -9.83 13.58 3.67
N VAL A 238 -8.74 14.32 3.79
CA VAL A 238 -8.69 15.63 4.45
C VAL A 238 -7.61 16.51 3.81
N VAL A 239 -7.75 17.82 3.97
CA VAL A 239 -6.84 18.81 3.37
C VAL A 239 -5.51 18.97 4.13
N ASP A 240 -5.38 18.39 5.31
CA ASP A 240 -4.24 18.53 6.22
C ASP A 240 -2.90 18.18 5.54
N SER A 241 -2.87 17.06 4.80
CA SER A 241 -1.68 16.60 4.07
C SER A 241 -1.34 17.49 2.88
N LEU A 242 -2.33 18.14 2.29
CA LEU A 242 -2.11 19.11 1.21
C LEU A 242 -1.50 20.41 1.76
N ILE A 243 -1.95 20.86 2.93
CA ILE A 243 -1.37 22.03 3.64
C ILE A 243 0.10 21.74 3.96
N LEU A 244 0.39 20.57 4.54
CA LEU A 244 1.76 20.14 4.84
C LEU A 244 2.60 19.99 3.58
N GLY A 245 2.07 19.32 2.55
CA GLY A 245 2.78 19.10 1.28
C GLY A 245 3.23 20.39 0.59
N LYS A 246 2.49 21.49 0.78
CA LYS A 246 2.84 22.79 0.23
C LYS A 246 4.04 23.47 0.91
N VAL A 247 4.24 23.22 2.20
CA VAL A 247 5.26 23.93 3.00
C VAL A 247 6.49 23.09 3.28
N LEU A 248 6.39 21.75 3.18
CA LEU A 248 7.50 20.82 3.37
C LEU A 248 8.31 20.67 2.08
N ASP A 249 9.52 20.13 2.16
CA ASP A 249 10.44 20.01 1.01
C ASP A 249 9.91 19.06 -0.06
N GLY A 250 9.13 18.07 0.35
CA GLY A 250 8.44 17.16 -0.56
C GLY A 250 7.80 15.97 0.17
N SER A 251 7.14 15.12 -0.61
CA SER A 251 6.25 14.09 -0.11
C SER A 251 6.65 12.70 -0.61
N ILE A 252 6.51 11.70 0.25
CA ILE A 252 6.46 10.28 -0.11
C ILE A 252 5.00 9.85 -0.02
N VAL A 253 4.46 9.31 -1.12
CA VAL A 253 3.09 8.81 -1.18
C VAL A 253 3.11 7.30 -1.02
N VAL A 254 2.54 6.81 0.08
CA VAL A 254 2.40 5.38 0.33
C VAL A 254 1.11 4.89 -0.32
N THR A 255 1.18 3.79 -1.05
CA THR A 255 0.03 3.13 -1.67
C THR A 255 0.01 1.65 -1.33
N ARG A 256 -1.16 1.03 -1.25
CA ARG A 256 -1.28 -0.40 -0.91
C ARG A 256 -1.51 -1.25 -2.14
N ALA A 257 -0.58 -2.18 -2.40
CA ALA A 257 -0.71 -3.13 -3.50
C ALA A 257 -2.01 -3.94 -3.42
N GLY A 258 -2.67 -4.14 -4.56
CA GLY A 258 -3.91 -4.92 -4.66
C GLY A 258 -5.14 -4.30 -3.97
N LYS A 259 -5.04 -3.08 -3.42
CA LYS A 259 -6.16 -2.35 -2.78
C LYS A 259 -6.37 -0.97 -3.41
N THR A 260 -5.32 -0.19 -3.51
CA THR A 260 -5.38 1.15 -4.10
C THR A 260 -5.41 1.03 -5.61
N THR A 261 -6.35 1.70 -6.27
CA THR A 261 -6.39 1.74 -7.73
C THR A 261 -5.48 2.82 -8.29
N TYR A 262 -5.04 2.64 -9.56
CA TYR A 262 -4.26 3.67 -10.26
C TYR A 262 -5.00 5.01 -10.31
N GLU A 263 -6.34 5.00 -10.43
CA GLU A 263 -7.15 6.22 -10.41
C GLU A 263 -7.02 6.97 -9.08
N VAL A 264 -7.14 6.26 -7.96
CA VAL A 264 -7.04 6.83 -6.61
C VAL A 264 -5.64 7.39 -6.35
N LEU A 265 -4.59 6.65 -6.73
CA LEU A 265 -3.21 7.12 -6.65
C LEU A 265 -3.01 8.37 -7.54
N GLY A 266 -3.47 8.33 -8.78
CA GLY A 266 -3.36 9.46 -9.72
C GLY A 266 -4.05 10.72 -9.22
N ARG A 267 -5.23 10.61 -8.63
CA ARG A 267 -5.91 11.75 -7.99
C ARG A 267 -5.09 12.34 -6.85
N SER A 268 -4.47 11.49 -6.02
CA SER A 268 -3.64 11.96 -4.91
C SER A 268 -2.40 12.71 -5.38
N LEU A 269 -1.69 12.15 -6.36
CA LEU A 269 -0.53 12.78 -6.98
C LEU A 269 -0.89 14.10 -7.65
N LYS A 270 -2.03 14.13 -8.37
CA LYS A 270 -2.54 15.35 -8.99
C LYS A 270 -2.87 16.43 -7.95
N SER A 271 -3.50 16.06 -6.83
CA SER A 271 -3.84 17.02 -5.77
C SER A 271 -2.59 17.70 -5.19
N LEU A 272 -1.47 16.99 -5.07
CA LEU A 272 -0.19 17.56 -4.68
C LEU A 272 0.41 18.45 -5.77
N ALA A 273 0.38 17.98 -7.02
CA ALA A 273 0.92 18.73 -8.17
C ALA A 273 0.17 20.04 -8.40
N ASP A 274 -1.16 20.06 -8.25
CA ASP A 274 -1.99 21.27 -8.39
C ASP A 274 -1.62 22.38 -7.39
N LEU A 275 -0.97 22.01 -6.27
CA LEU A 275 -0.43 22.93 -5.25
C LEU A 275 1.06 23.25 -5.46
N ASN A 276 1.69 22.74 -6.52
CA ASN A 276 3.14 22.75 -6.72
C ASN A 276 3.90 22.11 -5.54
N ALA A 277 3.30 21.14 -4.87
CA ALA A 277 3.97 20.35 -3.85
C ALA A 277 4.87 19.28 -4.50
N ASN A 278 6.10 19.22 -4.06
CA ASN A 278 7.06 18.26 -4.60
C ASN A 278 6.71 16.83 -4.14
N VAL A 279 6.77 15.86 -5.06
CA VAL A 279 6.63 14.44 -4.75
C VAL A 279 7.95 13.74 -5.05
N PHE A 280 8.64 13.29 -4.02
CA PHE A 280 9.93 12.59 -4.17
C PHE A 280 9.74 11.21 -4.79
N GLY A 281 8.70 10.48 -4.37
CA GLY A 281 8.44 9.15 -4.88
C GLY A 281 7.23 8.48 -4.24
N VAL A 282 6.93 7.28 -4.75
CA VAL A 282 5.87 6.41 -4.26
C VAL A 282 6.48 5.19 -3.56
N VAL A 283 5.88 4.76 -2.46
CA VAL A 283 6.18 3.48 -1.80
C VAL A 283 4.98 2.55 -1.95
N ILE A 284 5.19 1.39 -2.54
CA ILE A 284 4.15 0.37 -2.69
C ILE A 284 4.24 -0.59 -1.51
N ASN A 285 3.27 -0.51 -0.61
CA ASN A 285 3.20 -1.29 0.62
C ASN A 285 2.32 -2.53 0.47
N ALA A 286 2.54 -3.53 1.32
CA ALA A 286 1.83 -4.79 1.37
C ALA A 286 1.86 -5.55 0.02
N PHE A 287 3.01 -5.56 -0.64
CA PHE A 287 3.21 -6.21 -1.93
C PHE A 287 3.30 -7.73 -1.75
N ASP A 288 2.39 -8.48 -2.38
CA ASP A 288 2.37 -9.93 -2.32
C ASP A 288 3.40 -10.53 -3.31
N LEU A 289 4.59 -10.83 -2.79
CA LEU A 289 5.68 -11.44 -3.57
C LEU A 289 5.30 -12.82 -4.11
N LYS A 290 4.42 -13.58 -3.42
CA LYS A 290 4.03 -14.94 -3.85
C LYS A 290 3.16 -14.89 -5.10
N LYS A 291 2.31 -13.89 -5.24
CA LYS A 291 1.47 -13.70 -6.43
C LYS A 291 2.25 -13.17 -7.63
N ASN A 292 3.38 -12.50 -7.39
CA ASN A 292 4.17 -11.86 -8.43
C ASN A 292 5.54 -12.54 -8.59
N LYS A 293 5.57 -13.77 -9.13
CA LYS A 293 6.80 -14.57 -9.34
C LYS A 293 7.89 -13.83 -10.13
N TYR A 294 7.52 -12.96 -11.07
CA TYR A 294 8.45 -12.15 -11.85
C TYR A 294 9.21 -11.16 -10.95
N TYR A 295 8.52 -10.45 -10.06
CA TYR A 295 9.17 -9.55 -9.10
C TYR A 295 9.91 -10.32 -8.01
N TYR A 296 9.40 -11.48 -7.60
CA TYR A 296 10.08 -12.34 -6.63
C TYR A 296 11.47 -12.77 -7.14
N SER A 297 11.60 -13.24 -8.37
CA SER A 297 12.90 -13.66 -8.91
C SER A 297 13.86 -12.49 -9.11
N ARG A 298 13.38 -11.34 -9.58
CA ARG A 298 14.19 -10.13 -9.77
C ARG A 298 14.61 -9.52 -8.41
N TYR A 299 13.71 -9.49 -7.46
CA TYR A 299 13.95 -9.04 -6.09
C TYR A 299 14.92 -9.98 -5.38
N HIS A 300 14.72 -11.28 -5.48
CA HIS A 300 15.60 -12.31 -4.92
C HIS A 300 17.01 -12.25 -5.54
N ASN A 301 17.13 -12.12 -6.85
CA ASN A 301 18.43 -12.02 -7.51
C ASN A 301 19.18 -10.71 -7.17
N TYR A 302 18.47 -9.60 -6.98
CA TYR A 302 19.09 -8.31 -6.67
C TYR A 302 19.57 -8.21 -5.21
N TYR A 303 18.81 -8.79 -4.27
CA TYR A 303 19.11 -8.68 -2.83
C TYR A 303 19.82 -9.91 -2.24
N TYR A 304 19.68 -11.09 -2.83
CA TYR A 304 20.25 -12.33 -2.29
C TYR A 304 21.41 -12.93 -3.10
N ALA A 305 21.69 -12.43 -4.30
CA ALA A 305 22.88 -12.84 -5.04
C ALA A 305 24.18 -12.35 -4.39
N ALA A 306 24.11 -11.39 -3.46
CA ALA A 306 25.25 -10.88 -2.71
C ALA A 306 25.57 -11.68 -1.42
N ASP A 307 24.58 -12.39 -0.85
CA ASP A 307 24.76 -13.22 0.35
C ASP A 307 24.51 -14.69 -0.02
N GLY A 308 25.62 -15.44 -0.15
CA GLY A 308 25.63 -16.86 -0.54
C GLY A 308 25.05 -17.82 0.51
N GLU A 309 23.90 -17.55 1.11
CA GLU A 309 23.24 -18.47 2.03
C GLU A 309 21.77 -18.74 1.63
N ASN A 310 21.62 -19.95 1.03
CA ASN A 310 20.35 -20.66 0.93
C ASN A 310 19.75 -20.91 2.32
N ARG A 311 18.72 -20.17 2.71
CA ARG A 311 17.80 -20.58 3.77
C ARG A 311 16.44 -19.90 3.63
N TYR A 312 15.59 -20.48 2.81
CA TYR A 312 14.14 -20.47 3.04
C TYR A 312 13.57 -21.81 2.58
N ASP A 313 13.53 -22.76 3.50
CA ASP A 313 12.57 -23.86 3.45
C ASP A 313 11.18 -23.24 3.62
N ILE A 314 10.41 -23.27 2.54
CA ILE A 314 8.99 -22.91 2.54
C ILE A 314 8.23 -24.21 2.80
N MET A 315 7.85 -24.46 4.06
CA MET A 315 6.68 -25.28 4.36
C MET A 315 5.44 -24.41 4.47
#